data_fb36609f4c3d9e400368b6c318d64824
#
_entry.id   fb36609f4c3d9e400368b6c318d64824
#
_cell.length_a   1.000
_cell.length_b   1.000
_cell.length_c   1.000
_cell.angle_alpha   90.00
_cell.angle_beta   90.00
_cell.angle_gamma   90.00
#
_symmetry.space_group_name_H-M   'P 1'
#
loop_
_entity.id
_entity.type
_entity.pdbx_description
1 polymer ?
#
loop_
_entity_poly.entity_id
_entity_poly.type
_entity_poly.pdbx_seq_one_letter_code
_entity_poly.pdbx_strand_id
1 'polypeptide(L)'
;IKNDISVPRGSLCRFIRETFAEFEEKTPWLAPAVFGHYGDGNLHFNLGNRPELGKGFWKQHEREVHRMVNDAVIRFGGSVAAEHGVGAKAALLERTKDPVELELMKTIRAALDPKGILNPGRVVRWPDNVWRNPAEAWD
;
A
#
# COMPACT_ATOMS: atom_id res chain seq x y z
N ILE A 1 3.44 -10.57 -5.85
CA ILE A 1 3.29 -9.19 -5.33
C ILE A 1 2.15 -9.22 -4.34
N LYS A 2 2.44 -8.91 -3.07
CA LYS A 2 1.46 -8.98 -1.99
C LYS A 2 1.04 -7.57 -1.59
N ASN A 3 -0.27 -7.35 -1.52
CA ASN A 3 -0.85 -6.11 -1.03
C ASN A 3 -1.89 -6.44 0.05
N ASP A 4 -1.71 -5.82 1.21
CA ASP A 4 -2.60 -5.86 2.35
C ASP A 4 -3.34 -4.51 2.40
N ILE A 5 -4.58 -4.50 1.93
CA ILE A 5 -5.35 -3.28 1.70
C ILE A 5 -6.74 -3.37 2.28
N SER A 6 -7.38 -2.22 2.48
CA SER A 6 -8.81 -2.20 2.73
C SER A 6 -9.50 -1.12 1.89
N VAL A 7 -10.77 -1.33 1.60
CA VAL A 7 -11.64 -0.35 0.97
C VAL A 7 -12.98 -0.30 1.70
N PRO A 8 -13.72 0.83 1.63
CA PRO A 8 -15.06 0.89 2.22
C PRO A 8 -15.93 -0.26 1.71
N ARG A 9 -16.60 -0.97 2.63
CA ARG A 9 -17.41 -2.17 2.33
C ARG A 9 -18.37 -1.99 1.16
N GLY A 10 -19.05 -0.85 1.10
CA GLY A 10 -19.98 -0.54 0.01
C GLY A 10 -19.32 -0.39 -1.36
N SER A 11 -18.01 -0.22 -1.41
CA SER A 11 -17.24 -0.08 -2.64
C SER A 11 -16.51 -1.36 -3.06
N LEU A 12 -16.48 -2.40 -2.22
CA LEU A 12 -15.63 -3.56 -2.38
C LEU A 12 -15.82 -4.26 -3.76
N CYS A 13 -17.05 -4.61 -4.12
CA CYS A 13 -17.33 -5.28 -5.39
C CYS A 13 -16.97 -4.39 -6.59
N ARG A 14 -17.24 -3.09 -6.48
CA ARG A 14 -16.90 -2.13 -7.51
C ARG A 14 -15.38 -1.98 -7.65
N PHE A 15 -14.67 -1.87 -6.53
CA PHE A 15 -13.21 -1.82 -6.49
C PHE A 15 -12.58 -3.03 -7.20
N ILE A 16 -12.98 -4.25 -6.83
CA ILE A 16 -12.45 -5.48 -7.44
C ILE A 16 -12.70 -5.48 -8.95
N ARG A 17 -13.93 -5.22 -9.38
CA ARG A 17 -14.30 -5.25 -10.79
C ARG A 17 -13.54 -4.21 -11.63
N GLU A 18 -13.50 -2.96 -11.18
CA GLU A 18 -12.86 -1.88 -11.91
C GLU A 18 -11.34 -2.02 -11.94
N THR A 19 -10.74 -2.46 -10.82
CA THR A 19 -9.30 -2.69 -10.73
C THR A 19 -8.87 -3.87 -11.60
N PHE A 20 -9.66 -4.94 -11.65
CA PHE A 20 -9.36 -6.07 -12.54
C PHE A 20 -9.47 -5.68 -14.03
N ALA A 21 -10.49 -4.92 -14.40
CA ALA A 21 -10.62 -4.42 -15.76
C ALA A 21 -9.43 -3.54 -16.16
N GLU A 22 -9.00 -2.65 -15.27
CA GLU A 22 -7.81 -1.82 -15.49
C GLU A 22 -6.54 -2.67 -15.64
N PHE A 23 -6.39 -3.73 -14.83
CA PHE A 23 -5.22 -4.61 -14.92
C PHE A 23 -5.24 -5.47 -16.19
N GLU A 24 -6.41 -5.94 -16.62
CA GLU A 24 -6.52 -6.70 -17.87
C GLU A 24 -6.16 -5.86 -19.08
N GLU A 25 -6.47 -4.58 -19.07
CA GLU A 25 -6.10 -3.64 -20.12
C GLU A 25 -4.60 -3.30 -20.11
N LYS A 26 -4.06 -2.92 -18.94
CA LYS A 26 -2.69 -2.38 -18.84
C LYS A 26 -1.62 -3.45 -18.60
N THR A 27 -1.97 -4.51 -17.90
CA THR A 27 -1.05 -5.56 -17.45
C THR A 27 -1.66 -6.95 -17.62
N PRO A 28 -2.01 -7.37 -18.87
CA PRO A 28 -2.72 -8.63 -19.11
C PRO A 28 -1.95 -9.89 -18.70
N TRP A 29 -0.70 -9.73 -18.33
CA TRP A 29 0.16 -10.78 -17.80
C TRP A 29 -0.07 -11.08 -16.31
N LEU A 30 -0.77 -10.20 -15.59
CA LEU A 30 -1.08 -10.40 -14.17
C LEU A 30 -2.08 -11.54 -13.97
N ALA A 31 -1.86 -12.29 -12.89
CA ALA A 31 -2.76 -13.32 -12.38
C ALA A 31 -3.18 -12.96 -10.95
N PRO A 32 -4.40 -12.43 -10.75
CA PRO A 32 -4.85 -12.03 -9.43
C PRO A 32 -5.21 -13.22 -8.56
N ALA A 33 -4.88 -13.12 -7.25
CA ALA A 33 -5.30 -14.02 -6.19
C ALA A 33 -5.77 -13.16 -5.01
N VAL A 34 -7.05 -12.83 -4.99
CA VAL A 34 -7.66 -11.90 -4.02
C VAL A 34 -8.53 -12.67 -3.05
N PHE A 35 -8.25 -12.49 -1.77
CA PHE A 35 -9.01 -13.07 -0.67
C PHE A 35 -8.92 -12.17 0.56
N GLY A 36 -9.68 -12.43 1.60
CA GLY A 36 -9.61 -11.63 2.82
C GLY A 36 -10.93 -11.57 3.59
N HIS A 37 -11.04 -10.59 4.46
CA HIS A 37 -12.18 -10.37 5.34
C HIS A 37 -13.16 -9.38 4.68
N TYR A 38 -13.97 -9.88 3.75
CA TYR A 38 -14.88 -9.04 2.95
C TYR A 38 -15.85 -8.22 3.82
N GLY A 39 -16.26 -8.77 4.98
CA GLY A 39 -17.13 -8.08 5.94
C GLY A 39 -16.52 -6.78 6.49
N ASP A 40 -15.19 -6.68 6.53
CA ASP A 40 -14.44 -5.53 7.01
C ASP A 40 -13.89 -4.66 5.87
N GLY A 41 -14.05 -5.10 4.63
CA GLY A 41 -13.46 -4.46 3.45
C GLY A 41 -11.96 -4.72 3.30
N ASN A 42 -11.42 -5.67 4.08
CA ASN A 42 -10.01 -6.03 4.08
C ASN A 42 -9.70 -7.10 3.02
N LEU A 43 -8.67 -6.85 2.23
CA LEU A 43 -8.25 -7.70 1.13
C LEU A 43 -6.74 -7.95 1.14
N HIS A 44 -6.37 -9.20 1.05
CA HIS A 44 -5.06 -9.61 0.56
C HIS A 44 -5.13 -9.61 -0.97
N PHE A 45 -4.79 -8.45 -1.55
CA PHE A 45 -4.88 -8.21 -2.99
C PHE A 45 -3.56 -8.64 -3.65
N ASN A 46 -3.38 -9.94 -3.78
CA ASN A 46 -2.15 -10.54 -4.27
C ASN A 46 -2.18 -10.68 -5.79
N LEU A 47 -1.04 -10.43 -6.41
CA LEU A 47 -0.87 -10.48 -7.85
C LEU A 47 0.39 -11.28 -8.19
N GLY A 48 0.23 -12.26 -9.04
CA GLY A 48 1.32 -13.01 -9.64
C GLY A 48 1.41 -12.74 -11.13
N ASN A 49 2.32 -13.39 -11.84
CA ASN A 49 2.30 -13.44 -13.28
C ASN A 49 1.73 -14.79 -13.77
N ARG A 50 1.20 -14.78 -14.96
CA ARG A 50 0.74 -16.01 -15.63
C ARG A 50 1.87 -17.02 -15.74
N PRO A 51 1.61 -18.32 -15.55
CA PRO A 51 2.65 -19.36 -15.51
C PRO A 51 3.57 -19.41 -16.73
N GLU A 52 3.04 -19.08 -17.89
CA GLU A 52 3.73 -19.11 -19.19
C GLU A 52 4.95 -18.19 -19.25
N LEU A 53 4.95 -17.14 -18.40
CA LEU A 53 6.03 -16.14 -18.35
C LEU A 53 7.20 -16.56 -17.45
N GLY A 54 7.08 -17.73 -16.81
CA GLY A 54 8.12 -18.24 -15.92
C GLY A 54 8.15 -17.60 -14.55
N LYS A 55 8.88 -18.25 -13.64
CA LYS A 55 8.99 -17.80 -12.24
C LYS A 55 9.77 -16.49 -12.14
N GLY A 56 9.16 -15.50 -11.49
CA GLY A 56 9.83 -14.24 -11.16
C GLY A 56 9.74 -13.16 -12.23
N PHE A 57 9.03 -13.36 -13.31
CA PHE A 57 8.75 -12.32 -14.32
C PHE A 57 8.21 -11.03 -13.67
N TRP A 58 7.34 -11.16 -12.68
CA TRP A 58 6.74 -10.04 -11.94
C TRP A 58 7.75 -9.12 -11.24
N LYS A 59 8.97 -9.60 -10.94
CA LYS A 59 9.95 -8.83 -10.14
C LYS A 59 10.34 -7.50 -10.81
N GLN A 60 10.46 -7.49 -12.12
CA GLN A 60 10.81 -6.28 -12.88
C GLN A 60 9.66 -5.26 -12.95
N HIS A 61 8.43 -5.70 -12.66
CA HIS A 61 7.22 -4.89 -12.69
C HIS A 61 6.65 -4.60 -11.30
N GLU A 62 7.29 -5.08 -10.24
CA GLU A 62 6.75 -5.03 -8.88
C GLU A 62 6.37 -3.62 -8.44
N ARG A 63 7.22 -2.64 -8.72
CA ARG A 63 6.96 -1.24 -8.36
C ARG A 63 5.75 -0.66 -9.10
N GLU A 64 5.66 -0.93 -10.38
CA GLU A 64 4.54 -0.47 -11.20
C GLU A 64 3.22 -1.05 -10.70
N VAL A 65 3.19 -2.35 -10.44
CA VAL A 65 2.00 -3.04 -9.94
C VAL A 65 1.59 -2.53 -8.56
N HIS A 66 2.54 -2.36 -7.64
CA HIS A 66 2.24 -1.76 -6.34
C HIS A 66 1.64 -0.35 -6.48
N ARG A 67 2.20 0.48 -7.36
CA ARG A 67 1.67 1.82 -7.62
C ARG A 67 0.24 1.76 -8.14
N MET A 68 -0.04 0.90 -9.12
CA MET A 68 -1.40 0.72 -9.66
C MET A 68 -2.40 0.30 -8.58
N VAL A 69 -2.04 -0.66 -7.72
CA VAL A 69 -2.89 -1.08 -6.60
C VAL A 69 -3.12 0.07 -5.62
N ASN A 70 -2.05 0.75 -5.20
CA ASN A 70 -2.15 1.86 -4.25
C ASN A 70 -3.00 3.01 -4.80
N ASP A 71 -2.83 3.37 -6.07
CA ASP A 71 -3.62 4.41 -6.73
C ASP A 71 -5.11 4.03 -6.80
N ALA A 72 -5.41 2.76 -7.09
CA ALA A 72 -6.78 2.26 -7.05
C ALA A 72 -7.37 2.33 -5.63
N VAL A 73 -6.62 1.90 -4.61
CA VAL A 73 -7.05 1.95 -3.20
C VAL A 73 -7.34 3.39 -2.77
N ILE A 74 -6.45 4.33 -3.09
CA ILE A 74 -6.61 5.76 -2.75
C ILE A 74 -7.85 6.33 -3.45
N ARG A 75 -8.03 6.04 -4.73
CA ARG A 75 -9.21 6.48 -5.52
C ARG A 75 -10.54 6.04 -4.89
N PHE A 76 -10.55 4.88 -4.22
CA PHE A 76 -11.73 4.35 -3.53
C PHE A 76 -11.81 4.76 -2.04
N GLY A 77 -10.93 5.62 -1.56
CA GLY A 77 -10.90 6.06 -0.16
C GLY A 77 -10.52 4.94 0.83
N GLY A 78 -9.69 4.01 0.37
CA GLY A 78 -9.23 2.87 1.14
C GLY A 78 -7.93 3.10 1.90
N SER A 79 -7.43 2.05 2.56
CA SER A 79 -6.14 2.02 3.25
C SER A 79 -5.16 1.10 2.53
N VAL A 80 -3.92 1.54 2.41
CA VAL A 80 -2.81 0.79 1.80
C VAL A 80 -2.14 -0.20 2.76
N ALA A 81 -2.62 -0.27 3.99
CA ALA A 81 -2.22 -1.24 5.00
C ALA A 81 -3.42 -1.53 5.91
N ALA A 82 -4.02 -2.72 5.79
CA ALA A 82 -5.21 -3.11 6.53
C ALA A 82 -4.87 -3.76 7.89
N GLU A 83 -4.00 -4.77 7.90
CA GLU A 83 -3.66 -5.56 9.07
C GLU A 83 -2.18 -5.45 9.48
N HIS A 84 -1.28 -5.45 8.51
CA HIS A 84 0.15 -5.63 8.74
C HIS A 84 0.88 -4.34 9.14
N GLY A 85 0.16 -3.24 9.26
CA GLY A 85 0.73 -1.92 9.55
C GLY A 85 1.44 -1.30 8.34
N VAL A 86 1.69 -0.01 8.44
CA VAL A 86 2.27 0.78 7.34
C VAL A 86 3.75 0.44 7.09
N GLY A 87 4.50 0.20 8.16
CA GLY A 87 5.93 -0.13 8.05
C GLY A 87 6.70 0.93 7.27
N ALA A 88 7.32 0.52 6.15
CA ALA A 88 8.12 1.38 5.28
C ALA A 88 7.30 2.26 4.31
N LYS A 89 5.98 2.10 4.27
CA LYS A 89 5.09 2.81 3.33
C LYS A 89 4.67 4.21 3.84
N ALA A 90 5.55 4.92 4.55
CA ALA A 90 5.25 6.23 5.15
C ALA A 90 4.76 7.26 4.12
N ALA A 91 5.36 7.30 2.92
CA ALA A 91 4.92 8.18 1.85
C ALA A 91 3.49 7.91 1.37
N LEU A 92 3.07 6.64 1.33
CA LEU A 92 1.69 6.28 0.99
C LEU A 92 0.71 6.69 2.08
N LEU A 93 1.14 6.68 3.35
CA LEU A 93 0.32 7.16 4.45
C LEU A 93 -0.01 8.65 4.27
N GLU A 94 0.97 9.46 3.85
CA GLU A 94 0.79 10.88 3.57
C GLU A 94 -0.23 11.15 2.45
N ARG A 95 -0.44 10.20 1.54
CA ARG A 95 -1.45 10.30 0.48
C ARG A 95 -2.86 9.86 0.91
N THR A 96 -2.99 9.18 2.03
CA THR A 96 -4.25 8.57 2.48
C THR A 96 -4.82 9.18 3.75
N LYS A 97 -4.00 9.86 4.53
CA LYS A 97 -4.36 10.41 5.83
C LYS A 97 -4.66 11.90 5.77
N ASP A 98 -5.58 12.34 6.61
CA ASP A 98 -5.83 13.77 6.81
C ASP A 98 -4.56 14.46 7.37
N PRO A 99 -4.24 15.68 6.91
CA PRO A 99 -3.07 16.42 7.41
C PRO A 99 -3.04 16.61 8.93
N VAL A 100 -4.19 16.82 9.57
CA VAL A 100 -4.27 16.96 11.04
C VAL A 100 -3.95 15.64 11.72
N GLU A 101 -4.43 14.52 11.16
CA GLU A 101 -4.12 13.19 11.66
C GLU A 101 -2.61 12.90 11.56
N LEU A 102 -1.98 13.26 10.45
CA LEU A 102 -0.53 13.11 10.28
C LEU A 102 0.27 13.94 11.28
N GLU A 103 -0.12 15.18 11.53
CA GLU A 103 0.54 16.05 12.52
C GLU A 103 0.39 15.51 13.95
N LEU A 104 -0.77 14.96 14.30
CA LEU A 104 -0.96 14.28 15.59
C LEU A 104 -0.07 13.04 15.70
N MET A 105 0.04 12.23 14.66
CA MET A 105 0.92 11.06 14.64
C MET A 105 2.39 11.47 14.83
N LYS A 106 2.85 12.52 14.15
CA LYS A 106 4.21 13.07 14.31
C LYS A 106 4.44 13.60 15.73
N THR A 107 3.47 14.32 16.27
CA THR A 107 3.54 14.88 17.63
C THR A 107 3.68 13.77 18.68
N ILE A 108 2.86 12.72 18.58
CA ILE A 108 2.93 11.56 19.48
C ILE A 108 4.30 10.88 19.35
N ARG A 109 4.77 10.67 18.11
CA ARG A 109 6.08 10.08 17.88
C ARG A 109 7.21 10.92 18.49
N ALA A 110 7.20 12.24 18.28
CA ALA A 110 8.21 13.13 18.82
C ALA A 110 8.25 13.14 20.36
N ALA A 111 7.08 13.03 20.99
CA ALA A 111 7.00 12.96 22.46
C ALA A 111 7.57 11.66 23.02
N LEU A 112 7.38 10.53 22.32
CA LEU A 112 7.82 9.20 22.78
C LEU A 112 9.25 8.85 22.33
N ASP A 113 9.67 9.37 21.20
CA ASP A 113 10.98 9.11 20.58
C ASP A 113 11.65 10.41 20.10
N PRO A 114 12.00 11.31 21.04
CA PRO A 114 12.58 12.61 20.69
C PRO A 114 13.95 12.51 20.00
N LYS A 115 14.60 11.35 20.11
CA LYS A 115 15.88 11.08 19.45
C LYS A 115 15.74 10.42 18.08
N GLY A 116 14.53 9.99 17.69
CA GLY A 116 14.24 9.32 16.43
C GLY A 116 14.95 7.97 16.26
N ILE A 117 15.20 7.25 17.34
CA ILE A 117 15.96 5.98 17.33
C ILE A 117 15.05 4.74 17.22
N LEU A 118 13.74 4.88 17.45
CA LEU A 118 12.78 3.78 17.39
C LEU A 118 12.25 3.63 15.96
N ASN A 119 12.76 2.64 15.24
CA ASN A 119 12.37 2.36 13.86
C ASN A 119 12.36 3.63 12.97
N PRO A 120 13.52 4.26 12.74
CA PRO A 120 13.60 5.47 11.92
C PRO A 120 12.95 5.28 10.53
N GLY A 121 12.24 6.29 10.04
CA GLY A 121 11.59 6.26 8.73
C GLY A 121 10.40 5.30 8.60
N ARG A 122 9.90 4.72 9.69
CA ARG A 122 8.73 3.82 9.67
C ARG A 122 7.47 4.57 10.12
N VAL A 123 6.34 4.23 9.54
CA VAL A 123 4.99 4.72 9.78
C VAL A 123 4.82 6.18 9.40
N VAL A 124 5.47 7.13 10.10
CA VAL A 124 5.51 8.55 9.75
C VAL A 124 6.95 9.01 9.61
N ARG A 125 7.21 9.92 8.68
CA ARG A 125 8.52 10.54 8.49
C ARG A 125 8.77 11.52 9.62
N TRP A 126 9.83 11.30 10.39
CA TRP A 126 10.26 12.19 11.48
C TRP A 126 11.64 11.82 12.02
N PRO A 127 12.49 12.84 12.27
CA PRO A 127 12.59 14.11 11.57
C PRO A 127 13.06 13.91 10.12
N ASP A 128 12.80 14.84 9.24
CA ASP A 128 13.02 14.75 7.78
C ASP A 128 14.47 14.46 7.37
N ASN A 129 15.43 14.63 8.28
CA ASN A 129 16.87 14.55 8.03
C ASN A 129 17.57 13.34 8.68
N VAL A 130 16.87 12.48 9.40
CA VAL A 130 17.54 11.45 10.23
C VAL A 130 17.75 10.12 9.50
N TRP A 131 16.97 9.79 8.49
CA TRP A 131 17.23 8.56 7.74
C TRP A 131 16.46 8.47 6.44
N ARG A 132 17.15 8.31 5.32
CA ARG A 132 16.54 7.95 4.04
C ARG A 132 16.57 6.42 3.91
N ASN A 133 15.42 5.80 3.97
CA ASN A 133 15.28 4.37 3.73
C ASN A 133 15.48 4.08 2.22
N PRO A 134 16.43 3.23 1.83
CA PRO A 134 16.54 2.79 0.44
C PRO A 134 15.27 2.11 -0.11
N ALA A 135 14.38 1.62 0.77
CA ALA A 135 13.08 1.07 0.39
C ALA A 135 11.99 2.15 0.13
N GLU A 136 12.26 3.44 0.30
CA GLU A 136 11.36 4.54 -0.10
C GLU A 136 11.25 4.72 -1.61
N ALA A 137 11.77 3.81 -2.34
CA ALA A 137 11.59 3.69 -3.77
C ALA A 137 10.19 3.16 -4.19
N TRP A 138 9.21 3.20 -3.30
CA TRP A 138 7.82 2.83 -3.59
C TRP A 138 6.92 4.00 -3.99
N ASP A 139 7.51 5.22 -4.12
CA ASP A 139 6.85 6.42 -4.62
C ASP A 139 6.73 6.42 -6.15
#